data_1d3aaa6ff6e2591c5964fb2156cdc456
#
_entry.id   1d3aaa6ff6e2591c5964fb2156cdc456
#
_cell.length_a   1.000
_cell.length_b   1.000
_cell.length_c   1.000
_cell.angle_alpha   90.00
_cell.angle_beta   90.00
_cell.angle_gamma   90.00
#
_symmetry.space_group_name_H-M   'P 1'
#
loop_
_entity.id
_entity.type
_entity.pdbx_description
1 polymer ?
#
loop_
_entity_poly.entity_id
_entity_poly.type
_entity_poly.pdbx_seq_one_letter_code
_entity_poly.pdbx_strand_id
1 'polypeptide(L)'
;MPKIVKEYFSPAKKINNMKNKFKKTIVIYLTVLMVSSSAYPCTGITLKSKDGGVVVSRTVEWALNDAQHNKILIVPRNKQFTGQTPDGYNGKKWKANYGFVTLTAYDQPYGPDGLNEEGLYVGVYYLPDFAEYAIYDPTKAEQSMSVGDLMQWMLSSFKTVDEIIDNLKNVIVVNVENKEFGGAALPFHFKVVDPSGNSKIIEIVNKGEVKVYDPYIGVITNSPTYDWHITNQRNYLSLSTNPNSQMSFDGYNLKPLGGGSGLIGLPGDFTPPSRFVKAAALTASCRPLETSFDAVFESFRILDNFNIPLGAHIPKEHLPTDIVSATQVTSASDLKNKVYYYHTMWNRQVRKIDLNAIDFALVQEQIIDDDELKINTIKDVTPK
;
A
#
# COMPACT_ATOMS: atom_id res chain seq x y z
N MET A 1 35.88 -43.25 68.98
CA MET A 1 35.94 -41.90 68.34
C MET A 1 35.60 -42.07 66.90
N PRO A 2 34.39 -41.64 66.45
CA PRO A 2 34.04 -41.60 65.05
C PRO A 2 34.23 -40.22 64.45
N LYS A 3 34.83 -40.16 63.25
CA LYS A 3 35.07 -38.95 62.47
C LYS A 3 33.77 -38.54 61.77
N ILE A 4 33.34 -37.31 61.99
CA ILE A 4 32.23 -36.64 61.29
C ILE A 4 32.80 -36.09 59.94
N VAL A 5 32.30 -36.61 58.82
CA VAL A 5 32.58 -36.05 57.50
C VAL A 5 31.49 -35.01 57.18
N LYS A 6 31.90 -33.75 57.05
CA LYS A 6 31.07 -32.68 56.58
C LYS A 6 30.94 -32.75 55.03
N GLU A 7 29.75 -33.04 54.51
CA GLU A 7 29.43 -32.78 53.08
C GLU A 7 29.29 -31.31 52.80
N TYR A 8 30.21 -30.74 52.03
CA TYR A 8 30.09 -29.39 51.49
C TYR A 8 29.29 -29.44 50.22
N PHE A 9 28.10 -28.88 50.25
CA PHE A 9 27.31 -28.60 49.07
C PHE A 9 28.04 -27.60 48.15
N SER A 10 28.40 -28.00 46.95
CA SER A 10 29.12 -27.19 45.97
C SER A 10 28.19 -26.16 45.34
N PRO A 11 28.52 -24.84 45.44
CA PRO A 11 27.71 -23.76 44.83
C PRO A 11 27.68 -23.81 43.29
N ALA A 12 28.54 -24.57 42.64
CA ALA A 12 28.69 -24.61 41.19
C ALA A 12 27.48 -25.19 40.43
N LYS A 13 26.76 -26.18 41.02
CA LYS A 13 25.57 -26.77 40.38
C LYS A 13 24.33 -25.85 40.33
N LYS A 14 24.20 -24.92 41.32
CA LYS A 14 23.08 -23.98 41.40
C LYS A 14 23.24 -22.84 40.39
N ILE A 15 24.48 -22.41 40.15
CA ILE A 15 24.82 -21.33 39.20
C ILE A 15 24.63 -21.78 37.75
N ASN A 16 24.98 -23.03 37.41
CA ASN A 16 24.79 -23.57 36.08
C ASN A 16 23.31 -23.77 35.72
N ASN A 17 22.46 -24.18 36.67
CA ASN A 17 21.01 -24.28 36.43
C ASN A 17 20.35 -22.92 36.27
N MET A 18 20.79 -21.88 36.96
CA MET A 18 20.29 -20.51 36.77
C MET A 18 20.76 -19.94 35.42
N LYS A 19 22.02 -20.14 35.03
CA LYS A 19 22.53 -19.69 33.72
C LYS A 19 21.80 -20.37 32.54
N ASN A 20 21.47 -21.65 32.67
CA ASN A 20 20.70 -22.36 31.64
C ASN A 20 19.21 -21.96 31.59
N LYS A 21 18.58 -21.65 32.72
CA LYS A 21 17.22 -21.06 32.72
C LYS A 21 17.20 -19.66 32.13
N PHE A 22 18.21 -18.82 32.47
CA PHE A 22 18.35 -17.48 31.90
C PHE A 22 18.61 -17.51 30.38
N LYS A 23 19.49 -18.41 29.89
CA LYS A 23 19.72 -18.60 28.46
C LYS A 23 18.49 -19.09 27.72
N LYS A 24 17.72 -20.04 28.30
CA LYS A 24 16.45 -20.50 27.68
C LYS A 24 15.39 -19.40 27.67
N THR A 25 15.28 -18.58 28.72
CA THR A 25 14.34 -17.47 28.79
C THR A 25 14.74 -16.35 27.82
N ILE A 26 16.02 -16.03 27.68
CA ILE A 26 16.51 -15.05 26.70
C ILE A 26 16.32 -15.56 25.25
N VAL A 27 16.54 -16.84 24.99
CA VAL A 27 16.29 -17.43 23.66
C VAL A 27 14.78 -17.42 23.32
N ILE A 28 13.90 -17.68 24.29
CA ILE A 28 12.43 -17.60 24.07
C ILE A 28 11.99 -16.14 23.88
N TYR A 29 12.55 -15.17 24.61
CA TYR A 29 12.26 -13.75 24.39
C TYR A 29 12.86 -13.21 23.09
N LEU A 30 14.03 -13.68 22.65
CA LEU A 30 14.63 -13.32 21.36
C LEU A 30 13.88 -13.98 20.16
N THR A 31 13.27 -15.15 20.34
CA THR A 31 12.49 -15.80 19.28
C THR A 31 11.08 -15.19 19.15
N VAL A 32 10.54 -14.59 20.20
CA VAL A 32 9.23 -13.87 20.15
C VAL A 32 9.41 -12.44 19.61
N LEU A 33 10.62 -11.87 19.64
CA LEU A 33 10.92 -10.52 19.12
C LEU A 33 11.32 -10.50 17.63
N MET A 34 11.33 -11.65 16.94
CA MET A 34 11.58 -11.74 15.50
C MET A 34 10.34 -12.06 14.67
N VAL A 35 9.14 -11.72 15.14
CA VAL A 35 8.08 -11.39 14.21
C VAL A 35 8.35 -9.94 13.77
N SER A 36 9.37 -9.76 12.93
CA SER A 36 9.49 -8.54 12.16
C SER A 36 8.19 -8.44 11.39
N SER A 37 7.35 -7.48 11.75
CA SER A 37 6.24 -7.04 10.92
C SER A 37 6.82 -6.80 9.53
N SER A 38 6.62 -7.74 8.61
CA SER A 38 7.05 -7.59 7.23
C SER A 38 6.25 -6.41 6.68
N ALA A 39 6.84 -5.22 6.74
CA ALA A 39 6.24 -4.02 6.20
C ALA A 39 6.17 -4.19 4.68
N TYR A 40 5.01 -4.54 4.17
CA TYR A 40 4.77 -4.64 2.73
C TYR A 40 4.76 -3.24 2.13
N PRO A 41 5.74 -2.92 1.28
CA PRO A 41 5.86 -1.60 0.71
C PRO A 41 4.78 -1.35 -0.34
N CYS A 42 4.20 -0.15 -0.32
CA CYS A 42 3.32 0.39 -1.35
C CYS A 42 3.70 1.86 -1.58
N THR A 43 3.68 2.33 -2.81
CA THR A 43 3.95 3.74 -3.11
C THR A 43 2.86 4.26 -4.04
N GLY A 44 2.19 5.35 -3.65
CA GLY A 44 1.16 6.00 -4.45
C GLY A 44 1.52 7.45 -4.75
N ILE A 45 1.25 7.90 -5.97
CA ILE A 45 1.44 9.27 -6.44
C ILE A 45 0.19 9.79 -7.14
N THR A 46 0.11 11.10 -7.35
CA THR A 46 -0.90 11.73 -8.22
C THR A 46 -0.21 12.72 -9.15
N LEU A 47 -0.48 12.63 -10.43
CA LEU A 47 -0.08 13.60 -11.44
C LEU A 47 -1.30 14.33 -12.00
N LYS A 48 -1.09 15.57 -12.39
CA LYS A 48 -2.11 16.38 -13.06
C LYS A 48 -1.58 16.84 -14.41
N SER A 49 -2.48 16.96 -15.39
CA SER A 49 -2.15 17.43 -16.74
C SER A 49 -2.89 18.73 -17.09
N LYS A 50 -2.41 19.44 -18.10
CA LYS A 50 -2.97 20.74 -18.54
C LYS A 50 -4.39 20.61 -19.09
N ASP A 51 -4.73 19.46 -19.66
CA ASP A 51 -6.09 19.18 -20.16
C ASP A 51 -7.09 18.90 -19.02
N GLY A 52 -6.69 19.08 -17.75
CA GLY A 52 -7.51 18.84 -16.57
C GLY A 52 -7.56 17.37 -16.15
N GLY A 53 -6.68 16.51 -16.68
CA GLY A 53 -6.55 15.12 -16.26
C GLY A 53 -5.97 15.00 -14.85
N VAL A 54 -6.48 14.02 -14.10
CA VAL A 54 -5.96 13.61 -12.80
C VAL A 54 -5.66 12.12 -12.89
N VAL A 55 -4.40 11.74 -12.71
CA VAL A 55 -3.94 10.36 -12.77
C VAL A 55 -3.39 9.95 -11.41
N VAL A 56 -3.99 8.93 -10.82
CA VAL A 56 -3.53 8.33 -9.58
C VAL A 56 -2.88 7.00 -9.89
N SER A 57 -1.65 6.82 -9.43
CA SER A 57 -0.87 5.64 -9.75
C SER A 57 -0.20 5.08 -8.51
N ARG A 58 0.04 3.75 -8.52
CA ARG A 58 0.69 3.09 -7.39
C ARG A 58 1.48 1.86 -7.80
N THR A 59 2.41 1.46 -6.94
CA THR A 59 2.99 0.12 -6.91
C THR A 59 2.30 -0.73 -5.84
N VAL A 60 2.26 -2.03 -6.06
CA VAL A 60 1.76 -3.05 -5.12
C VAL A 60 2.89 -4.02 -4.85
N GLU A 61 3.38 -4.02 -3.64
CA GLU A 61 4.38 -4.96 -3.16
C GLU A 61 3.75 -5.86 -2.11
N TRP A 62 3.67 -7.13 -2.43
CA TRP A 62 3.05 -8.12 -1.56
C TRP A 62 3.73 -9.47 -1.74
N ALA A 63 3.72 -10.32 -0.71
CA ALA A 63 4.05 -11.72 -0.85
C ALA A 63 2.76 -12.48 -1.18
N LEU A 64 2.66 -12.99 -2.40
CA LEU A 64 1.54 -13.82 -2.84
C LEU A 64 2.04 -15.25 -3.05
N ASN A 65 1.22 -16.23 -2.73
CA ASN A 65 1.46 -17.58 -3.21
C ASN A 65 1.02 -17.72 -4.68
N ASP A 66 1.43 -18.81 -5.32
CA ASP A 66 1.18 -19.02 -6.74
C ASP A 66 -0.30 -19.02 -7.15
N ALA A 67 -1.21 -19.35 -6.24
CA ALA A 67 -2.64 -19.39 -6.51
C ALA A 67 -3.34 -18.03 -6.31
N GLN A 68 -2.68 -17.09 -5.66
CA GLN A 68 -3.33 -15.89 -5.09
C GLN A 68 -2.77 -14.58 -5.67
N HIS A 69 -2.29 -14.61 -6.92
CA HIS A 69 -1.81 -13.40 -7.62
C HIS A 69 -2.91 -12.36 -7.84
N ASN A 70 -2.50 -11.14 -8.17
CA ASN A 70 -3.44 -10.07 -8.43
C ASN A 70 -4.23 -10.30 -9.72
N LYS A 71 -5.54 -10.14 -9.64
CA LYS A 71 -6.50 -10.26 -10.75
C LYS A 71 -7.33 -8.98 -10.82
N ILE A 72 -8.09 -8.80 -11.87
CA ILE A 72 -9.04 -7.70 -12.00
C ILE A 72 -10.45 -8.20 -11.65
N LEU A 73 -11.12 -7.51 -10.75
CA LEU A 73 -12.51 -7.74 -10.42
C LEU A 73 -13.38 -6.60 -10.97
N ILE A 74 -14.43 -6.94 -11.73
CA ILE A 74 -15.47 -6.02 -12.18
C ILE A 74 -16.70 -6.24 -11.32
N VAL A 75 -17.20 -5.18 -10.69
CA VAL A 75 -18.36 -5.20 -9.82
C VAL A 75 -19.50 -4.37 -10.44
N PRO A 76 -20.68 -4.96 -10.67
CA PRO A 76 -21.81 -4.28 -11.28
C PRO A 76 -22.52 -3.32 -10.32
N ARG A 77 -23.32 -2.40 -10.88
CA ARG A 77 -24.34 -1.68 -10.11
C ARG A 77 -25.32 -2.65 -9.48
N ASN A 78 -26.00 -2.18 -8.46
CA ASN A 78 -27.06 -2.91 -7.76
C ASN A 78 -26.60 -4.15 -6.98
N LYS A 79 -25.31 -4.49 -6.98
CA LYS A 79 -24.79 -5.53 -6.09
C LYS A 79 -25.12 -5.20 -4.64
N GLN A 80 -25.64 -6.20 -3.92
CA GLN A 80 -25.93 -6.09 -2.49
C GLN A 80 -24.68 -6.47 -1.69
N PHE A 81 -24.38 -5.69 -0.68
CA PHE A 81 -23.27 -5.94 0.24
C PHE A 81 -23.79 -6.04 1.67
N THR A 82 -23.10 -6.82 2.45
CA THR A 82 -23.30 -6.88 3.92
C THR A 82 -21.91 -6.85 4.55
N GLY A 83 -21.68 -5.85 5.40
CA GLY A 83 -20.42 -5.67 6.08
C GLY A 83 -20.09 -6.85 7.00
N GLN A 84 -18.83 -7.21 7.04
CA GLN A 84 -18.31 -8.23 7.93
C GLN A 84 -17.98 -7.63 9.30
N THR A 85 -18.37 -8.35 10.36
CA THR A 85 -18.02 -8.06 11.75
C THR A 85 -17.39 -9.30 12.39
N PRO A 86 -16.90 -9.23 13.63
CA PRO A 86 -16.44 -10.44 14.34
C PRO A 86 -17.49 -11.55 14.45
N ASP A 87 -18.79 -11.22 14.41
CA ASP A 87 -19.90 -12.19 14.45
C ASP A 87 -20.30 -12.72 13.05
N GLY A 88 -19.59 -12.33 11.99
CA GLY A 88 -19.86 -12.74 10.61
C GLY A 88 -20.42 -11.62 9.73
N TYR A 89 -21.18 -11.98 8.67
CA TYR A 89 -21.78 -11.02 7.73
C TYR A 89 -23.12 -10.48 8.26
N ASN A 90 -23.07 -9.72 9.35
CA ASN A 90 -24.24 -9.13 10.02
C ASN A 90 -24.12 -7.60 10.17
N GLY A 91 -23.10 -6.99 9.56
CA GLY A 91 -22.80 -5.57 9.62
C GLY A 91 -23.70 -4.70 8.75
N LYS A 92 -23.17 -3.51 8.42
CA LYS A 92 -23.84 -2.54 7.55
C LYS A 92 -24.24 -3.16 6.23
N LYS A 93 -25.50 -2.93 5.82
CA LYS A 93 -26.00 -3.33 4.51
C LYS A 93 -26.03 -2.13 3.59
N TRP A 94 -25.60 -2.32 2.33
CA TRP A 94 -25.73 -1.30 1.30
C TRP A 94 -25.85 -1.94 -0.08
N LYS A 95 -26.24 -1.13 -1.03
CA LYS A 95 -26.37 -1.50 -2.43
C LYS A 95 -25.44 -0.62 -3.26
N ALA A 96 -24.75 -1.19 -4.24
CA ALA A 96 -23.91 -0.44 -5.15
C ALA A 96 -24.73 0.56 -5.99
N ASN A 97 -24.49 1.84 -5.78
CA ASN A 97 -24.98 2.91 -6.65
C ASN A 97 -24.15 2.96 -7.94
N TYR A 98 -22.86 2.68 -7.83
CA TYR A 98 -21.89 2.74 -8.91
C TYR A 98 -21.18 1.40 -9.06
N GLY A 99 -20.98 0.97 -10.31
CA GLY A 99 -20.10 -0.13 -10.63
C GLY A 99 -18.64 0.32 -10.58
N PHE A 100 -17.75 -0.63 -10.38
CA PHE A 100 -16.32 -0.33 -10.26
C PHE A 100 -15.45 -1.48 -10.75
N VAL A 101 -14.18 -1.14 -11.02
CA VAL A 101 -13.11 -2.08 -11.30
C VAL A 101 -12.10 -1.98 -10.17
N THR A 102 -11.60 -3.11 -9.68
CA THR A 102 -10.57 -3.16 -8.65
C THR A 102 -9.58 -4.28 -8.93
N LEU A 103 -8.34 -4.10 -8.50
CA LEU A 103 -7.47 -5.26 -8.29
C LEU A 103 -8.05 -6.12 -7.16
N THR A 104 -7.84 -7.42 -7.24
CA THR A 104 -8.13 -8.36 -6.13
C THR A 104 -6.89 -9.19 -5.85
N ALA A 105 -6.75 -9.62 -4.62
CA ALA A 105 -5.72 -10.54 -4.18
C ALA A 105 -6.32 -11.49 -3.14
N TYR A 106 -5.81 -12.72 -3.05
CA TYR A 106 -6.29 -13.75 -2.12
C TYR A 106 -7.79 -14.06 -2.30
N ASP A 107 -8.29 -13.97 -3.54
CA ASP A 107 -9.71 -14.15 -3.88
C ASP A 107 -10.67 -13.29 -3.03
N GLN A 108 -10.15 -12.21 -2.42
CA GLN A 108 -10.98 -11.26 -1.69
C GLN A 108 -11.76 -10.39 -2.66
N PRO A 109 -12.97 -9.95 -2.31
CA PRO A 109 -13.78 -9.07 -3.16
C PRO A 109 -13.30 -7.61 -3.16
N TYR A 110 -12.14 -7.34 -2.60
CA TYR A 110 -11.45 -6.04 -2.55
C TYR A 110 -9.95 -6.24 -2.77
N GLY A 111 -9.24 -5.19 -3.07
CA GLY A 111 -7.82 -5.26 -3.33
C GLY A 111 -7.08 -3.95 -3.09
N PRO A 112 -5.88 -3.81 -3.67
CA PRO A 112 -5.02 -2.66 -3.41
C PRO A 112 -5.58 -1.32 -3.84
N ASP A 113 -6.33 -1.27 -4.95
CA ASP A 113 -6.97 -0.05 -5.44
C ASP A 113 -8.14 -0.36 -6.39
N GLY A 114 -8.95 0.65 -6.65
CA GLY A 114 -10.04 0.57 -7.60
C GLY A 114 -10.48 1.94 -8.13
N LEU A 115 -11.21 1.89 -9.22
CA LEU A 115 -11.79 3.04 -9.93
C LEU A 115 -13.27 2.75 -10.21
N ASN A 116 -14.17 3.66 -9.85
CA ASN A 116 -15.57 3.50 -10.18
C ASN A 116 -15.94 4.23 -11.47
N GLU A 117 -17.14 3.96 -11.98
CA GLU A 117 -17.67 4.51 -13.23
C GLU A 117 -17.89 6.03 -13.21
N GLU A 118 -17.81 6.69 -12.07
CA GLU A 118 -17.82 8.14 -11.93
C GLU A 118 -16.39 8.73 -11.90
N GLY A 119 -15.37 7.88 -11.90
CA GLY A 119 -13.97 8.29 -11.85
C GLY A 119 -13.41 8.46 -10.44
N LEU A 120 -14.15 8.06 -9.40
CA LEU A 120 -13.65 8.07 -8.04
C LEU A 120 -12.64 6.92 -7.86
N TYR A 121 -11.46 7.26 -7.37
CA TYR A 121 -10.39 6.34 -7.01
C TYR A 121 -10.35 6.10 -5.50
N VAL A 122 -10.19 4.86 -5.11
CA VAL A 122 -9.87 4.45 -3.73
C VAL A 122 -8.68 3.51 -3.76
N GLY A 123 -7.61 3.88 -3.08
CA GLY A 123 -6.43 3.05 -2.89
C GLY A 123 -6.22 2.68 -1.44
N VAL A 124 -5.83 1.45 -1.20
CA VAL A 124 -5.54 0.87 0.12
C VAL A 124 -4.04 0.70 0.27
N TYR A 125 -3.49 1.12 1.40
CA TYR A 125 -2.07 1.03 1.71
C TYR A 125 -1.90 0.43 3.10
N TYR A 126 -0.82 -0.32 3.29
CA TYR A 126 -0.55 -1.04 4.52
C TYR A 126 0.02 -0.09 5.59
N LEU A 127 -0.61 -0.06 6.79
CA LEU A 127 -0.24 0.82 7.91
C LEU A 127 -0.06 0.00 9.21
N PRO A 128 0.85 -1.00 9.23
CA PRO A 128 1.08 -1.82 10.41
C PRO A 128 1.57 -0.97 11.59
N ASP A 129 1.27 -1.44 12.78
CA ASP A 129 1.61 -0.84 14.09
C ASP A 129 0.88 0.49 14.42
N PHE A 130 0.15 1.07 13.46
CA PHE A 130 -0.55 2.35 13.65
C PHE A 130 -2.06 2.27 13.38
N ALA A 131 -2.51 1.45 12.42
CA ALA A 131 -3.94 1.24 12.21
C ALA A 131 -4.54 0.49 13.39
N GLU A 132 -5.58 1.07 13.99
CA GLU A 132 -6.29 0.49 15.13
C GLU A 132 -7.78 0.80 15.01
N TYR A 133 -8.58 -0.24 14.82
CA TYR A 133 -10.01 -0.12 14.58
C TYR A 133 -10.81 -0.14 15.88
N ALA A 134 -12.09 0.25 15.79
CA ALA A 134 -12.98 0.29 16.93
C ALA A 134 -13.19 -1.12 17.52
N ILE A 135 -13.39 -1.15 18.84
CA ILE A 135 -13.84 -2.35 19.52
C ILE A 135 -15.28 -2.62 19.06
N TYR A 136 -15.54 -3.85 18.63
CA TYR A 136 -16.86 -4.23 18.14
C TYR A 136 -17.91 -4.21 19.26
N ASP A 137 -19.02 -3.56 18.97
CA ASP A 137 -20.21 -3.53 19.81
C ASP A 137 -21.38 -4.17 19.03
N PRO A 138 -21.87 -5.37 19.41
CA PRO A 138 -22.95 -6.04 18.70
C PRO A 138 -24.24 -5.22 18.56
N THR A 139 -24.49 -4.28 19.48
CA THR A 139 -25.66 -3.39 19.39
C THR A 139 -25.56 -2.37 18.26
N LYS A 140 -24.36 -2.18 17.71
CA LYS A 140 -24.04 -1.29 16.59
C LYS A 140 -23.65 -2.05 15.31
N ALA A 141 -23.97 -3.34 15.23
CA ALA A 141 -23.58 -4.17 14.10
C ALA A 141 -24.02 -3.56 12.76
N GLU A 142 -25.23 -3.04 12.64
CA GLU A 142 -25.77 -2.42 11.42
C GLU A 142 -25.02 -1.16 10.95
N GLN A 143 -24.15 -0.59 11.78
CA GLN A 143 -23.26 0.52 11.42
C GLN A 143 -21.82 0.04 11.22
N SER A 144 -21.52 -1.21 11.54
CA SER A 144 -20.17 -1.76 11.58
C SER A 144 -19.81 -2.48 10.29
N MET A 145 -18.53 -2.44 9.93
CA MET A 145 -17.96 -3.16 8.80
C MET A 145 -16.47 -3.41 8.99
N SER A 146 -15.91 -4.36 8.23
CA SER A 146 -14.47 -4.56 8.16
C SER A 146 -13.78 -3.44 7.37
N VAL A 147 -12.46 -3.34 7.50
CA VAL A 147 -11.66 -2.37 6.74
C VAL A 147 -11.67 -2.67 5.22
N GLY A 148 -11.79 -3.93 4.81
CA GLY A 148 -11.96 -4.31 3.40
C GLY A 148 -13.31 -3.87 2.85
N ASP A 149 -14.38 -4.01 3.64
CA ASP A 149 -15.70 -3.53 3.27
C ASP A 149 -15.75 -2.01 3.11
N LEU A 150 -14.98 -1.26 3.91
CA LEU A 150 -14.90 0.19 3.80
C LEU A 150 -14.45 0.63 2.40
N MET A 151 -13.45 -0.06 1.80
CA MET A 151 -13.04 0.22 0.43
C MET A 151 -14.18 0.01 -0.57
N GLN A 152 -14.86 -1.13 -0.49
CA GLN A 152 -15.98 -1.45 -1.37
C GLN A 152 -17.14 -0.46 -1.21
N TRP A 153 -17.42 -0.08 0.04
CA TRP A 153 -18.46 0.90 0.35
C TRP A 153 -18.14 2.27 -0.25
N MET A 154 -16.89 2.74 -0.14
CA MET A 154 -16.47 4.00 -0.74
C MET A 154 -16.59 3.98 -2.27
N LEU A 155 -16.08 2.93 -2.94
CA LEU A 155 -16.14 2.80 -4.40
C LEU A 155 -17.57 2.67 -4.94
N SER A 156 -18.41 1.90 -4.27
CA SER A 156 -19.75 1.57 -4.77
C SER A 156 -20.81 2.59 -4.40
N SER A 157 -20.59 3.45 -3.39
CA SER A 157 -21.63 4.34 -2.86
C SER A 157 -21.48 5.79 -3.29
N PHE A 158 -20.27 6.26 -3.59
CA PHE A 158 -19.95 7.67 -3.77
C PHE A 158 -19.29 7.96 -5.12
N LYS A 159 -19.36 9.23 -5.53
CA LYS A 159 -18.69 9.76 -6.74
C LYS A 159 -17.67 10.86 -6.43
N THR A 160 -17.71 11.46 -5.24
CA THR A 160 -16.80 12.52 -4.84
C THR A 160 -16.14 12.21 -3.49
N VAL A 161 -14.99 12.83 -3.28
CA VAL A 161 -14.26 12.74 -2.00
C VAL A 161 -15.07 13.37 -0.87
N ASP A 162 -15.74 14.49 -1.11
CA ASP A 162 -16.53 15.16 -0.09
C ASP A 162 -17.70 14.28 0.39
N GLU A 163 -18.38 13.56 -0.54
CA GLU A 163 -19.41 12.60 -0.16
C GLU A 163 -18.87 11.50 0.75
N ILE A 164 -17.64 10.99 0.50
CA ILE A 164 -17.00 10.01 1.38
C ILE A 164 -16.81 10.61 2.78
N ILE A 165 -16.15 11.79 2.87
CA ILE A 165 -15.79 12.40 4.14
C ILE A 165 -17.03 12.71 4.98
N ASP A 166 -18.09 13.23 4.36
CA ASP A 166 -19.36 13.55 5.04
C ASP A 166 -20.04 12.29 5.62
N ASN A 167 -19.83 11.14 5.01
CA ASN A 167 -20.48 9.88 5.38
C ASN A 167 -19.61 8.97 6.26
N LEU A 168 -18.31 9.20 6.41
CA LEU A 168 -17.45 8.38 7.29
C LEU A 168 -17.96 8.28 8.74
N LYS A 169 -18.59 9.33 9.24
CA LYS A 169 -19.21 9.35 10.59
C LYS A 169 -20.38 8.36 10.76
N ASN A 170 -20.92 7.83 9.65
CA ASN A 170 -22.08 6.92 9.64
C ASN A 170 -21.65 5.45 9.63
N VAL A 171 -20.36 5.17 9.71
CA VAL A 171 -19.80 3.81 9.72
C VAL A 171 -18.80 3.64 10.85
N ILE A 172 -18.74 2.44 11.39
CA ILE A 172 -17.79 2.03 12.42
C ILE A 172 -16.94 0.92 11.82
N VAL A 173 -15.66 1.20 11.62
CA VAL A 173 -14.73 0.17 11.16
C VAL A 173 -14.24 -0.62 12.35
N VAL A 174 -14.49 -1.92 12.34
CA VAL A 174 -14.21 -2.82 13.46
C VAL A 174 -13.12 -3.83 13.08
N ASN A 175 -12.49 -4.36 14.11
CA ASN A 175 -11.45 -5.37 13.98
C ASN A 175 -12.10 -6.70 13.54
N VAL A 176 -11.77 -7.17 12.34
CA VAL A 176 -12.21 -8.47 11.82
C VAL A 176 -10.97 -9.28 11.46
N GLU A 177 -10.82 -10.43 12.10
CA GLU A 177 -9.71 -11.33 11.83
C GLU A 177 -9.76 -11.87 10.40
N ASN A 178 -8.62 -11.85 9.73
CA ASN A 178 -8.47 -12.45 8.42
C ASN A 178 -7.49 -13.62 8.51
N LYS A 179 -7.99 -14.83 8.27
CA LYS A 179 -7.21 -16.08 8.39
C LYS A 179 -6.05 -16.14 7.39
N GLU A 180 -6.22 -15.58 6.20
CA GLU A 180 -5.18 -15.51 5.17
C GLU A 180 -3.98 -14.64 5.62
N PHE A 181 -4.20 -13.76 6.59
CA PHE A 181 -3.18 -12.87 7.16
C PHE A 181 -2.82 -13.24 8.60
N GLY A 182 -2.87 -14.53 8.93
CA GLY A 182 -2.45 -15.01 10.24
C GLY A 182 -3.40 -14.69 11.38
N GLY A 183 -4.68 -14.39 11.10
CA GLY A 183 -5.71 -14.13 12.09
C GLY A 183 -5.74 -12.69 12.60
N ALA A 184 -4.90 -11.78 12.09
CA ALA A 184 -4.97 -10.35 12.41
C ALA A 184 -5.91 -9.61 11.45
N ALA A 185 -6.48 -8.49 11.89
CA ALA A 185 -7.13 -7.57 10.98
C ALA A 185 -6.09 -6.87 10.09
N LEU A 186 -6.47 -6.60 8.84
CA LEU A 186 -5.61 -5.91 7.89
C LEU A 186 -5.40 -4.46 8.30
N PRO A 187 -4.17 -4.02 8.60
CA PRO A 187 -3.91 -2.65 9.02
C PRO A 187 -3.80 -1.74 7.78
N PHE A 188 -4.90 -1.14 7.38
CA PHE A 188 -4.97 -0.30 6.19
C PHE A 188 -5.21 1.17 6.50
N HIS A 189 -4.67 2.04 5.64
CA HIS A 189 -5.10 3.40 5.44
C HIS A 189 -5.41 3.65 3.96
N PHE A 190 -6.09 4.76 3.67
CA PHE A 190 -6.67 4.97 2.35
C PHE A 190 -6.22 6.28 1.73
N LYS A 191 -6.14 6.27 0.41
CA LYS A 191 -6.10 7.46 -0.42
C LYS A 191 -7.34 7.48 -1.31
N VAL A 192 -8.10 8.56 -1.24
CA VAL A 192 -9.28 8.79 -2.08
C VAL A 192 -9.06 10.01 -2.95
N VAL A 193 -9.44 9.93 -4.22
CA VAL A 193 -9.26 11.02 -5.20
C VAL A 193 -10.43 10.99 -6.18
N ASP A 194 -11.00 12.15 -6.47
CA ASP A 194 -12.04 12.29 -7.49
C ASP A 194 -11.55 13.05 -8.75
N PRO A 195 -12.33 13.06 -9.84
CA PRO A 195 -11.93 13.69 -11.11
C PRO A 195 -11.66 15.20 -11.02
N SER A 196 -12.17 15.90 -9.99
CA SER A 196 -11.85 17.32 -9.76
C SER A 196 -10.43 17.52 -9.25
N GLY A 197 -9.79 16.44 -8.80
CA GLY A 197 -8.48 16.44 -8.14
C GLY A 197 -8.57 16.74 -6.64
N ASN A 198 -9.79 16.74 -6.05
CA ASN A 198 -9.95 16.68 -4.60
C ASN A 198 -9.43 15.32 -4.10
N SER A 199 -8.66 15.35 -3.03
CA SER A 199 -7.96 14.15 -2.54
C SER A 199 -7.79 14.20 -1.04
N LYS A 200 -7.96 13.05 -0.38
CA LYS A 200 -7.72 12.89 1.06
C LYS A 200 -6.99 11.59 1.35
N ILE A 201 -6.23 11.62 2.45
CA ILE A 201 -5.70 10.43 3.11
C ILE A 201 -6.55 10.18 4.34
N ILE A 202 -7.00 8.94 4.53
CA ILE A 202 -7.86 8.54 5.64
C ILE A 202 -7.13 7.46 6.44
N GLU A 203 -6.89 7.74 7.71
CA GLU A 203 -6.30 6.80 8.67
C GLU A 203 -7.30 6.52 9.79
N ILE A 204 -7.40 5.25 10.20
CA ILE A 204 -8.20 4.82 11.33
C ILE A 204 -7.22 4.31 12.38
N VAL A 205 -7.10 5.07 13.46
CA VAL A 205 -6.09 4.87 14.51
C VAL A 205 -6.75 4.94 15.90
N ASN A 206 -6.01 4.70 16.98
CA ASN A 206 -6.47 4.95 18.35
C ASN A 206 -7.87 4.36 18.63
N LYS A 207 -8.11 3.09 18.26
CA LYS A 207 -9.40 2.39 18.50
C LYS A 207 -10.59 3.01 17.76
N GLY A 208 -10.36 3.39 16.49
CA GLY A 208 -11.42 3.85 15.58
C GLY A 208 -11.50 5.36 15.39
N GLU A 209 -10.51 6.12 15.87
CA GLU A 209 -10.39 7.55 15.55
C GLU A 209 -10.08 7.69 14.05
N VAL A 210 -10.94 8.40 13.32
CA VAL A 210 -10.74 8.70 11.90
C VAL A 210 -9.96 10.00 11.76
N LYS A 211 -8.76 9.92 11.18
CA LYS A 211 -7.95 11.08 10.81
C LYS A 211 -7.98 11.28 9.31
N VAL A 212 -8.15 12.52 8.88
CA VAL A 212 -8.22 12.91 7.48
C VAL A 212 -7.17 13.98 7.20
N TYR A 213 -6.35 13.75 6.17
CA TYR A 213 -5.28 14.66 5.79
C TYR A 213 -5.38 15.07 4.32
N ASP A 214 -4.94 16.29 4.02
CA ASP A 214 -4.65 16.70 2.64
C ASP A 214 -3.33 16.06 2.19
N PRO A 215 -3.29 15.39 1.03
CA PRO A 215 -2.07 14.72 0.61
C PRO A 215 -1.01 15.73 0.14
N TYR A 216 0.18 15.64 0.73
CA TYR A 216 1.35 16.40 0.29
C TYR A 216 1.81 15.91 -1.10
N ILE A 217 1.75 16.78 -2.09
CA ILE A 217 2.12 16.50 -3.50
C ILE A 217 1.46 15.19 -4.02
N GLY A 218 0.33 14.79 -3.46
CA GLY A 218 -0.36 13.58 -3.87
C GLY A 218 0.37 12.25 -3.57
N VAL A 219 1.33 12.25 -2.65
CA VAL A 219 2.10 11.05 -2.29
C VAL A 219 1.52 10.35 -1.07
N ILE A 220 1.60 9.02 -1.06
CA ILE A 220 1.33 8.15 0.09
C ILE A 220 2.26 6.94 0.03
N THR A 221 2.63 6.40 1.20
CA THR A 221 3.36 5.12 1.31
C THR A 221 2.73 4.23 2.39
N ASN A 222 3.46 3.88 3.42
CA ASN A 222 3.04 3.01 4.51
C ASN A 222 3.34 3.67 5.87
N SER A 223 3.52 2.84 6.92
CA SER A 223 3.91 3.34 8.26
C SER A 223 5.17 4.22 8.22
N PRO A 224 5.27 5.21 9.12
CA PRO A 224 4.31 5.60 10.16
C PRO A 224 3.08 6.35 9.64
N THR A 225 2.33 7.03 10.55
CA THR A 225 1.16 7.85 10.19
C THR A 225 1.52 8.99 9.25
N TYR A 226 0.53 9.49 8.52
CA TYR A 226 0.74 10.46 7.45
C TYR A 226 1.36 11.78 7.92
N ASP A 227 0.96 12.29 9.06
CA ASP A 227 1.52 13.50 9.68
C ASP A 227 3.01 13.36 10.04
N TRP A 228 3.42 12.14 10.41
CA TRP A 228 4.84 11.86 10.63
C TRP A 228 5.65 11.99 9.32
N HIS A 229 5.14 11.48 8.20
CA HIS A 229 5.81 11.63 6.91
C HIS A 229 5.97 13.10 6.52
N ILE A 230 4.95 13.93 6.75
CA ILE A 230 5.02 15.37 6.52
C ILE A 230 6.09 16.01 7.42
N THR A 231 6.16 15.60 8.68
CA THR A 231 7.20 16.08 9.60
C THR A 231 8.60 15.67 9.13
N ASN A 232 8.78 14.42 8.72
CA ASN A 232 10.06 13.91 8.20
C ASN A 232 10.49 14.63 6.91
N GLN A 233 9.56 15.03 6.04
CA GLN A 233 9.86 15.75 4.80
C GLN A 233 10.65 17.04 5.04
N ARG A 234 10.54 17.64 6.24
CA ARG A 234 11.28 18.85 6.63
C ARG A 234 12.79 18.65 6.66
N ASN A 235 13.28 17.43 6.75
CA ASN A 235 14.71 17.11 6.68
C ASN A 235 15.26 17.16 5.24
N TYR A 236 14.38 17.24 4.22
CA TYR A 236 14.73 17.08 2.81
C TYR A 236 14.38 18.29 1.96
N LEU A 237 14.30 19.48 2.57
CA LEU A 237 13.95 20.73 1.90
C LEU A 237 14.97 21.18 0.84
N SER A 238 16.19 20.66 0.90
CA SER A 238 17.26 20.95 -0.06
C SER A 238 17.16 20.17 -1.37
N LEU A 239 16.32 19.13 -1.42
CA LEU A 239 16.15 18.33 -2.65
C LEU A 239 15.51 19.20 -3.75
N SER A 240 16.18 19.28 -4.89
CA SER A 240 15.77 20.11 -6.01
C SER A 240 16.24 19.52 -7.34
N THR A 241 15.56 19.84 -8.44
CA THR A 241 16.04 19.56 -9.79
C THR A 241 17.15 20.49 -10.25
N ASN A 242 17.33 21.62 -9.55
CA ASN A 242 18.41 22.56 -9.87
C ASN A 242 19.76 21.98 -9.45
N PRO A 243 20.77 21.98 -10.31
CA PRO A 243 22.12 21.58 -9.94
C PRO A 243 22.67 22.42 -8.79
N ASN A 244 23.48 21.81 -7.92
CA ASN A 244 24.20 22.57 -6.93
C ASN A 244 25.13 23.59 -7.58
N SER A 245 25.31 24.73 -6.95
CA SER A 245 26.22 25.76 -7.43
C SER A 245 27.69 25.31 -7.34
N GLN A 246 28.51 25.84 -8.26
CA GLN A 246 29.97 25.72 -8.11
C GLN A 246 30.41 26.40 -6.82
N MET A 247 31.37 25.81 -6.14
CA MET A 247 31.98 26.34 -4.91
C MET A 247 33.50 26.39 -5.08
N SER A 248 34.12 27.44 -4.56
CA SER A 248 35.57 27.54 -4.46
C SER A 248 35.99 27.44 -2.99
N PHE A 249 36.88 26.51 -2.68
CA PHE A 249 37.39 26.29 -1.35
C PHE A 249 38.90 25.93 -1.40
N ASP A 250 39.70 26.58 -0.59
CA ASP A 250 41.16 26.33 -0.48
C ASP A 250 41.87 26.25 -1.85
N GLY A 251 41.53 27.17 -2.79
CA GLY A 251 42.10 27.22 -4.13
C GLY A 251 41.54 26.20 -5.14
N TYR A 252 40.61 25.31 -4.74
CA TYR A 252 39.95 24.36 -5.62
C TYR A 252 38.61 24.90 -6.11
N ASN A 253 38.36 24.81 -7.41
CA ASN A 253 37.06 25.08 -8.02
C ASN A 253 36.26 23.77 -8.13
N LEU A 254 35.32 23.55 -7.22
CA LEU A 254 34.49 22.38 -7.15
C LEU A 254 33.21 22.60 -7.93
N LYS A 255 33.04 21.87 -9.02
CA LYS A 255 31.84 21.88 -9.86
C LYS A 255 31.02 20.63 -9.63
N PRO A 256 29.66 20.70 -9.70
CA PRO A 256 28.84 19.49 -9.68
C PRO A 256 29.25 18.50 -10.79
N LEU A 257 29.17 17.20 -10.47
CA LEU A 257 29.42 16.12 -11.43
C LEU A 257 28.10 15.78 -12.15
N GLY A 258 27.85 16.41 -13.30
CA GLY A 258 26.67 16.14 -14.13
C GLY A 258 25.35 16.70 -13.62
N GLY A 259 24.27 16.33 -14.31
CA GLY A 259 22.89 16.68 -13.92
C GLY A 259 22.41 15.91 -12.69
N GLY A 260 21.37 16.46 -12.01
CA GLY A 260 20.77 15.80 -10.85
C GLY A 260 21.50 16.01 -9.52
N SER A 261 22.54 16.84 -9.47
CA SER A 261 23.30 17.09 -8.23
C SER A 261 22.44 17.73 -7.12
N GLY A 262 21.33 18.40 -7.44
CA GLY A 262 20.38 18.91 -6.46
C GLY A 262 19.56 17.80 -5.76
N LEU A 263 19.62 16.56 -6.25
CA LEU A 263 19.00 15.39 -5.61
C LEU A 263 20.01 14.55 -4.80
N ILE A 264 21.23 15.07 -4.56
CA ILE A 264 22.18 14.40 -3.65
C ILE A 264 21.56 14.34 -2.25
N GLY A 265 21.56 13.13 -1.65
CA GLY A 265 20.89 12.85 -0.39
C GLY A 265 19.47 12.30 -0.54
N LEU A 266 18.97 12.14 -1.77
CA LEU A 266 17.72 11.43 -2.02
C LEU A 266 17.83 9.99 -1.48
N PRO A 267 16.92 9.55 -0.57
CA PRO A 267 16.97 8.20 -0.02
C PRO A 267 16.84 7.13 -1.11
N GLY A 268 17.65 6.08 -1.04
CA GLY A 268 17.68 5.01 -2.03
C GLY A 268 17.08 3.68 -1.56
N ASP A 269 16.87 3.52 -0.27
CA ASP A 269 16.32 2.28 0.30
C ASP A 269 14.80 2.19 0.10
N PHE A 270 14.24 0.99 0.43
CA PHE A 270 12.82 0.67 0.21
C PHE A 270 11.95 0.87 1.45
N THR A 271 12.44 1.49 2.53
CA THR A 271 11.59 1.80 3.69
C THR A 271 10.50 2.80 3.35
N PRO A 272 9.33 2.76 4.00
CA PRO A 272 8.25 3.70 3.71
C PRO A 272 8.66 5.18 3.82
N PRO A 273 9.42 5.62 4.85
CA PRO A 273 9.92 7.00 4.92
C PRO A 273 10.78 7.41 3.74
N SER A 274 11.70 6.55 3.33
CA SER A 274 12.59 6.80 2.19
C SER A 274 11.84 6.86 0.87
N ARG A 275 10.88 5.94 0.67
CA ARG A 275 10.01 5.94 -0.51
C ARG A 275 9.12 7.17 -0.57
N PHE A 276 8.60 7.65 0.57
CA PHE A 276 7.80 8.87 0.63
C PHE A 276 8.61 10.08 0.15
N VAL A 277 9.80 10.30 0.69
CA VAL A 277 10.70 11.40 0.29
C VAL A 277 11.06 11.31 -1.20
N LYS A 278 11.42 10.12 -1.66
CA LYS A 278 11.78 9.88 -3.06
C LYS A 278 10.59 10.12 -4.01
N ALA A 279 9.40 9.64 -3.65
CA ALA A 279 8.19 9.87 -4.43
C ALA A 279 7.82 11.36 -4.47
N ALA A 280 7.91 12.08 -3.35
CA ALA A 280 7.66 13.51 -3.30
C ALA A 280 8.64 14.29 -4.19
N ALA A 281 9.95 13.99 -4.11
CA ALA A 281 10.96 14.64 -4.93
C ALA A 281 10.76 14.38 -6.44
N LEU A 282 10.48 13.15 -6.84
CA LEU A 282 10.27 12.79 -8.24
C LEU A 282 8.95 13.35 -8.79
N THR A 283 7.88 13.33 -8.00
CA THR A 283 6.59 13.94 -8.39
C THR A 283 6.72 15.46 -8.55
N ALA A 284 7.40 16.12 -7.60
CA ALA A 284 7.68 17.57 -7.68
C ALA A 284 8.58 17.95 -8.87
N SER A 285 9.41 17.02 -9.34
CA SER A 285 10.31 17.20 -10.49
C SER A 285 9.60 17.02 -11.84
N CYS A 286 8.38 16.51 -11.84
CA CYS A 286 7.64 16.23 -13.06
C CYS A 286 7.41 17.50 -13.86
N ARG A 287 7.70 17.46 -15.16
CA ARG A 287 7.41 18.57 -16.06
C ARG A 287 5.90 18.70 -16.27
N PRO A 288 5.41 19.88 -16.65
CA PRO A 288 4.02 20.03 -17.07
C PRO A 288 3.66 19.01 -18.17
N LEU A 289 2.61 18.25 -17.94
CA LEU A 289 2.11 17.22 -18.85
C LEU A 289 0.94 17.79 -19.65
N GLU A 290 0.91 17.57 -20.95
CA GLU A 290 -0.13 18.14 -21.82
C GLU A 290 -1.46 17.40 -21.64
N THR A 291 -1.43 16.07 -21.60
CA THR A 291 -2.61 15.22 -21.53
C THR A 291 -2.57 14.26 -20.35
N SER A 292 -3.74 13.73 -19.96
CA SER A 292 -3.81 12.67 -18.94
C SER A 292 -3.10 11.40 -19.41
N PHE A 293 -3.07 11.13 -20.73
CA PHE A 293 -2.31 10.00 -21.28
C PHE A 293 -0.81 10.16 -21.06
N ASP A 294 -0.26 11.37 -21.22
CA ASP A 294 1.14 11.65 -20.87
C ASP A 294 1.37 11.43 -19.38
N ALA A 295 0.40 11.82 -18.53
CA ALA A 295 0.49 11.63 -17.09
C ALA A 295 0.48 10.14 -16.70
N VAL A 296 -0.26 9.29 -17.40
CA VAL A 296 -0.23 7.84 -17.18
C VAL A 296 1.18 7.29 -17.40
N PHE A 297 1.81 7.58 -18.54
CA PHE A 297 3.13 7.04 -18.85
C PHE A 297 4.25 7.66 -18.01
N GLU A 298 4.14 8.95 -17.66
CA GLU A 298 5.09 9.57 -16.73
C GLU A 298 4.96 8.99 -15.33
N SER A 299 3.74 8.68 -14.88
CA SER A 299 3.55 8.03 -13.58
C SER A 299 4.19 6.64 -13.51
N PHE A 300 4.09 5.83 -14.57
CA PHE A 300 4.81 4.56 -14.65
C PHE A 300 6.33 4.75 -14.61
N ARG A 301 6.87 5.76 -15.33
CA ARG A 301 8.31 6.08 -15.30
C ARG A 301 8.79 6.48 -13.92
N ILE A 302 8.01 7.30 -13.20
CA ILE A 302 8.31 7.64 -11.80
C ILE A 302 8.26 6.38 -10.93
N LEU A 303 7.22 5.58 -11.07
CA LEU A 303 7.01 4.39 -10.24
C LEU A 303 8.00 3.24 -10.54
N ASP A 304 8.64 3.20 -11.71
CA ASP A 304 9.74 2.27 -11.99
C ASP A 304 10.93 2.45 -11.01
N ASN A 305 11.07 3.64 -10.40
CA ASN A 305 12.06 3.86 -9.32
C ASN A 305 11.71 3.17 -8.00
N PHE A 306 10.50 2.60 -7.89
CA PHE A 306 9.98 1.87 -6.75
C PHE A 306 9.73 0.40 -7.08
N ASN A 307 10.19 -0.06 -8.23
CA ASN A 307 10.08 -1.46 -8.64
C ASN A 307 11.10 -2.30 -7.85
N ILE A 308 10.63 -2.94 -6.80
CA ILE A 308 11.45 -3.70 -5.86
C ILE A 308 11.79 -5.06 -6.47
N PRO A 309 13.07 -5.39 -6.64
CA PRO A 309 13.50 -6.70 -7.12
C PRO A 309 13.16 -7.81 -6.13
N LEU A 310 13.00 -9.03 -6.64
CA LEU A 310 12.81 -10.23 -5.85
C LEU A 310 13.91 -10.35 -4.77
N GLY A 311 13.49 -10.47 -3.51
CA GLY A 311 14.39 -10.66 -2.36
C GLY A 311 15.13 -9.42 -1.87
N ALA A 312 14.91 -8.23 -2.45
CA ALA A 312 15.67 -7.04 -2.09
C ALA A 312 15.43 -6.52 -0.66
N HIS A 313 14.33 -6.92 -0.02
CA HIS A 313 13.98 -6.48 1.34
C HIS A 313 13.60 -7.62 2.29
N ILE A 314 13.88 -8.86 1.90
CA ILE A 314 13.69 -10.06 2.74
C ILE A 314 15.04 -10.76 2.89
N PRO A 315 15.45 -11.12 4.13
CA PRO A 315 16.67 -11.90 4.36
C PRO A 315 16.60 -13.23 3.60
N LYS A 316 17.72 -13.64 2.97
CA LYS A 316 17.80 -14.89 2.18
C LYS A 316 17.40 -16.14 2.97
N GLU A 317 17.67 -16.13 4.27
CA GLU A 317 17.39 -17.24 5.21
C GLU A 317 15.88 -17.38 5.52
N HIS A 318 15.07 -16.40 5.15
CA HIS A 318 13.64 -16.34 5.45
C HIS A 318 12.79 -16.17 4.19
N LEU A 319 13.35 -16.54 3.03
CA LEU A 319 12.58 -16.46 1.77
C LEU A 319 11.40 -17.43 1.84
N PRO A 320 10.18 -16.98 1.55
CA PRO A 320 9.06 -17.87 1.29
C PRO A 320 9.42 -18.86 0.18
N THR A 321 8.86 -20.05 0.20
CA THR A 321 9.09 -21.08 -0.82
C THR A 321 8.44 -20.75 -2.15
N ASP A 322 7.55 -19.76 -2.17
CA ASP A 322 6.79 -19.28 -3.32
C ASP A 322 7.12 -17.81 -3.63
N ILE A 323 6.17 -16.97 -4.00
CA ILE A 323 6.47 -15.61 -4.49
C ILE A 323 7.06 -14.74 -3.39
N VAL A 324 8.31 -14.35 -3.59
CA VAL A 324 9.02 -13.41 -2.72
C VAL A 324 8.43 -12.01 -2.86
N SER A 325 8.35 -11.29 -1.75
CA SER A 325 7.88 -9.91 -1.75
C SER A 325 8.70 -9.06 -2.74
N ALA A 326 7.99 -8.55 -3.74
CA ALA A 326 8.51 -7.72 -4.83
C ALA A 326 7.37 -6.83 -5.33
N THR A 327 7.64 -5.93 -6.25
CA THR A 327 6.58 -5.19 -6.93
C THR A 327 5.81 -6.13 -7.86
N GLN A 328 4.58 -6.45 -7.48
CA GLN A 328 3.70 -7.38 -8.19
C GLN A 328 2.97 -6.68 -9.34
N VAL A 329 2.44 -5.49 -9.06
CA VAL A 329 1.63 -4.70 -9.99
C VAL A 329 2.02 -3.24 -9.88
N THR A 330 1.99 -2.55 -11.01
CA THR A 330 1.94 -1.08 -11.07
C THR A 330 0.66 -0.70 -11.80
N SER A 331 -0.17 0.13 -11.17
CA SER A 331 -1.43 0.63 -11.72
C SER A 331 -1.44 2.14 -11.91
N ALA A 332 -2.29 2.61 -12.83
CA ALA A 332 -2.57 4.03 -13.03
C ALA A 332 -4.04 4.21 -13.42
N SER A 333 -4.77 5.02 -12.65
CA SER A 333 -6.16 5.37 -12.89
C SER A 333 -6.24 6.78 -13.46
N ASP A 334 -6.67 6.91 -14.71
CA ASP A 334 -7.05 8.18 -15.33
C ASP A 334 -8.49 8.49 -14.94
N LEU A 335 -8.67 9.35 -13.96
CA LEU A 335 -9.96 9.63 -13.36
C LEU A 335 -10.89 10.38 -14.31
N LYS A 336 -10.34 11.29 -15.12
CA LYS A 336 -11.08 12.09 -16.10
C LYS A 336 -11.66 11.21 -17.21
N ASN A 337 -10.84 10.33 -17.78
CA ASN A 337 -11.24 9.46 -18.87
C ASN A 337 -11.81 8.12 -18.38
N LYS A 338 -11.79 7.84 -17.07
CA LYS A 338 -12.29 6.62 -16.44
C LYS A 338 -11.66 5.36 -17.02
N VAL A 339 -10.33 5.38 -17.11
CA VAL A 339 -9.54 4.26 -17.65
C VAL A 339 -8.56 3.78 -16.58
N TYR A 340 -8.62 2.49 -16.31
CA TYR A 340 -7.70 1.82 -15.40
C TYR A 340 -6.59 1.13 -16.20
N TYR A 341 -5.33 1.54 -15.98
CA TYR A 341 -4.14 0.98 -16.61
C TYR A 341 -3.35 0.17 -15.61
N TYR A 342 -2.70 -0.91 -16.06
CA TYR A 342 -1.85 -1.71 -15.21
C TYR A 342 -0.82 -2.52 -16.01
N HIS A 343 0.24 -2.92 -15.34
CA HIS A 343 1.11 -4.01 -15.74
C HIS A 343 1.53 -4.80 -14.49
N THR A 344 1.99 -6.03 -14.67
CA THR A 344 2.37 -6.92 -13.58
C THR A 344 3.82 -7.36 -13.69
N MET A 345 4.32 -8.03 -12.66
CA MET A 345 5.64 -8.65 -12.69
C MET A 345 5.78 -9.73 -13.79
N TRP A 346 4.66 -10.32 -14.18
CA TRP A 346 4.60 -11.36 -15.22
C TRP A 346 4.50 -10.78 -16.63
N ASN A 347 3.88 -9.61 -16.77
CA ASN A 347 3.70 -8.95 -18.03
C ASN A 347 3.85 -7.45 -17.90
N ARG A 348 5.01 -6.93 -18.32
CA ARG A 348 5.35 -5.50 -18.27
C ARG A 348 4.67 -4.66 -19.35
N GLN A 349 3.93 -5.28 -20.27
CA GLN A 349 3.12 -4.56 -21.24
C GLN A 349 1.95 -3.89 -20.52
N VAL A 350 1.79 -2.59 -20.72
CA VAL A 350 0.66 -1.83 -20.13
C VAL A 350 -0.64 -2.29 -20.78
N ARG A 351 -1.59 -2.71 -19.97
CA ARG A 351 -2.96 -3.08 -20.32
C ARG A 351 -3.92 -2.05 -19.78
N LYS A 352 -5.12 -1.96 -20.32
CA LYS A 352 -6.13 -1.03 -19.85
C LYS A 352 -7.52 -1.66 -19.76
N ILE A 353 -8.32 -1.13 -18.87
CA ILE A 353 -9.77 -1.33 -18.82
C ILE A 353 -10.41 0.03 -18.94
N ASP A 354 -11.22 0.21 -19.96
CA ASP A 354 -11.98 1.44 -20.21
C ASP A 354 -13.37 1.27 -19.59
N LEU A 355 -13.60 1.96 -18.47
CA LEU A 355 -14.87 1.84 -17.74
C LEU A 355 -16.06 2.39 -18.54
N ASN A 356 -15.83 3.31 -19.49
CA ASN A 356 -16.90 3.82 -20.36
C ASN A 356 -17.42 2.77 -21.34
N ALA A 357 -16.64 1.72 -21.60
CA ALA A 357 -17.04 0.60 -22.45
C ALA A 357 -17.81 -0.50 -21.71
N ILE A 358 -17.99 -0.37 -20.38
CA ILE A 358 -18.67 -1.34 -19.54
C ILE A 358 -20.07 -0.82 -19.20
N ASP A 359 -21.10 -1.57 -19.57
CA ASP A 359 -22.44 -1.32 -19.04
C ASP A 359 -22.58 -1.95 -17.65
N PHE A 360 -22.31 -1.15 -16.63
CA PHE A 360 -22.38 -1.60 -15.23
C PHE A 360 -23.78 -1.96 -14.73
N ALA A 361 -24.83 -1.65 -15.50
CA ALA A 361 -26.20 -2.09 -15.19
C ALA A 361 -26.46 -3.54 -15.65
N LEU A 362 -25.73 -4.01 -16.68
CA LEU A 362 -25.95 -5.30 -17.32
C LEU A 362 -24.81 -6.30 -17.09
N VAL A 363 -23.57 -5.82 -16.87
CA VAL A 363 -22.41 -6.69 -16.66
C VAL A 363 -22.63 -7.58 -15.44
N GLN A 364 -22.17 -8.83 -15.54
CA GLN A 364 -22.12 -9.71 -14.39
C GLN A 364 -20.81 -9.48 -13.63
N GLU A 365 -20.82 -9.71 -12.32
CA GLU A 365 -19.59 -9.73 -11.54
C GLU A 365 -18.64 -10.79 -12.11
N GLN A 366 -17.41 -10.39 -12.39
CA GLN A 366 -16.43 -11.26 -13.01
C GLN A 366 -14.99 -10.91 -12.62
N ILE A 367 -14.15 -11.93 -12.64
CA ILE A 367 -12.70 -11.81 -12.45
C ILE A 367 -12.03 -12.01 -13.81
N ILE A 368 -11.11 -11.12 -14.16
CA ILE A 368 -10.23 -11.21 -15.33
C ILE A 368 -8.84 -11.58 -14.82
N ASP A 369 -8.31 -12.68 -15.30
CA ASP A 369 -6.99 -13.20 -14.98
C ASP A 369 -6.14 -13.29 -16.24
N ASP A 370 -5.50 -12.18 -16.61
CA ASP A 370 -4.65 -12.11 -17.80
C ASP A 370 -3.28 -12.76 -17.58
N ASP A 371 -2.91 -13.06 -16.33
CA ASP A 371 -1.59 -13.57 -15.95
C ASP A 371 -1.66 -14.99 -15.35
N GLU A 372 -2.72 -15.72 -15.61
CA GLU A 372 -2.92 -17.11 -15.11
C GLU A 372 -1.70 -18.00 -15.36
N LEU A 373 -1.10 -17.88 -16.52
CA LEU A 373 0.07 -18.68 -16.90
C LEU A 373 1.39 -18.20 -16.29
N LYS A 374 1.43 -16.97 -15.70
CA LYS A 374 2.64 -16.35 -15.11
C LYS A 374 3.89 -16.37 -16.00
N ILE A 375 3.68 -16.16 -17.30
CA ILE A 375 4.74 -16.20 -18.31
C ILE A 375 5.09 -14.77 -18.74
N ASN A 376 6.38 -14.41 -18.62
CA ASN A 376 6.86 -13.16 -19.17
C ASN A 376 6.71 -13.15 -20.71
N THR A 377 5.93 -12.19 -21.21
CA THR A 377 5.71 -12.03 -22.66
C THR A 377 6.76 -11.12 -23.27
N ILE A 378 7.32 -11.56 -24.41
CA ILE A 378 8.29 -10.80 -25.21
C ILE A 378 7.73 -10.64 -26.61
N LYS A 379 7.68 -9.39 -27.09
CA LYS A 379 7.39 -9.12 -28.50
C LYS A 379 8.66 -9.27 -29.31
N ASP A 380 8.72 -10.29 -30.18
CA ASP A 380 9.82 -10.44 -31.13
C ASP A 380 9.67 -9.43 -32.28
N VAL A 381 10.67 -8.57 -32.42
CA VAL A 381 10.75 -7.54 -33.45
C VAL A 381 11.85 -7.85 -34.49
N THR A 382 12.38 -9.08 -34.49
CA THR A 382 13.38 -9.51 -35.47
C THR A 382 12.80 -9.38 -36.90
N PRO A 383 13.46 -8.71 -37.84
CA PRO A 383 13.04 -8.69 -39.25
C PRO A 383 12.92 -10.10 -39.80
N LYS A 384 11.85 -10.37 -40.55
CA LYS A 384 11.65 -11.65 -41.24
C LYS A 384 12.34 -11.64 -42.57
#